data_683cdd38433b21d33615b1a6ca73dc8a
#
_entry.id   683cdd38433b21d33615b1a6ca73dc8a
#
_cell.length_a   1.000
_cell.length_b   1.000
_cell.length_c   1.000
_cell.angle_alpha   90.00
_cell.angle_beta   90.00
_cell.angle_gamma   90.00
#
_symmetry.space_group_name_H-M   'P 1'
#
loop_
_entity.id
_entity.type
_entity.pdbx_description
1 polymer ?
#
loop_
_entity_poly.entity_id
_entity_poly.type
_entity_poly.pdbx_seq_one_letter_code
_entity_poly.pdbx_strand_id
1 'polypeptide(L)'
;MRILVVEDDKEIQELITYFLSKEGYEVDQADDGLEGLRLLKEKQHSLVVLDLMLPNLDGKNFTKIVKGISSEYGDPAIIMLTAKTEIEDVLEGLEIGADDYMKKPFDPRELVLRVKRFFKEEKREEVKRKYEFLDLVIEDDKHRVLYKGEEIDFSKKEYDLLLLLVLNKNLVITREKILDKIWKSNYYTGDRTVDVYISKLRDKLPEISEYIKTIKGVGYKLEEKR
;
A
#
# COMPACT_ATOMS: atom_id res chain seq x y z
N MET A 1 7.91 -11.89 -12.96
CA MET A 1 6.75 -11.72 -12.05
C MET A 1 5.58 -12.48 -12.64
N ARG A 2 4.92 -13.28 -11.80
CA ARG A 2 3.86 -14.18 -12.25
C ARG A 2 2.51 -13.69 -11.77
N ILE A 3 1.53 -13.67 -12.68
CA ILE A 3 0.17 -13.21 -12.46
C ILE A 3 -0.78 -14.39 -12.72
N LEU A 4 -1.79 -14.55 -11.89
CA LEU A 4 -2.88 -15.49 -12.13
C LEU A 4 -4.10 -14.70 -12.62
N VAL A 5 -4.71 -15.15 -13.71
CA VAL A 5 -5.99 -14.63 -14.21
C VAL A 5 -7.05 -15.70 -13.98
N VAL A 6 -8.06 -15.37 -13.18
CA VAL A 6 -9.20 -16.26 -12.86
C VAL A 6 -10.45 -15.63 -13.45
N GLU A 7 -10.91 -16.17 -14.59
CA GLU A 7 -11.99 -15.62 -15.40
C GLU A 7 -12.60 -16.76 -16.23
N ASP A 8 -13.90 -16.95 -16.19
CA ASP A 8 -14.60 -18.02 -16.92
C ASP A 8 -14.94 -17.66 -18.38
N ASP A 9 -15.03 -16.36 -18.68
CA ASP A 9 -15.17 -15.89 -20.06
C ASP A 9 -13.81 -15.95 -20.78
N LYS A 10 -13.71 -16.86 -21.75
CA LYS A 10 -12.48 -17.10 -22.49
C LYS A 10 -11.99 -15.89 -23.29
N GLU A 11 -12.89 -15.08 -23.83
CA GLU A 11 -12.51 -13.90 -24.61
C GLU A 11 -11.89 -12.84 -23.70
N ILE A 12 -12.45 -12.63 -22.51
CA ILE A 12 -11.93 -11.71 -21.51
C ILE A 12 -10.61 -12.25 -20.94
N GLN A 13 -10.53 -13.54 -20.62
CA GLN A 13 -9.33 -14.19 -20.10
C GLN A 13 -8.15 -14.06 -21.08
N GLU A 14 -8.37 -14.37 -22.36
CA GLU A 14 -7.36 -14.24 -23.42
C GLU A 14 -6.94 -12.78 -23.63
N LEU A 15 -7.90 -11.85 -23.62
CA LEU A 15 -7.62 -10.41 -23.74
C LEU A 15 -6.71 -9.91 -22.62
N ILE A 16 -7.04 -10.23 -21.37
CA ILE A 16 -6.23 -9.87 -20.20
C ILE A 16 -4.83 -10.47 -20.33
N THR A 17 -4.76 -11.75 -20.62
CA THR A 17 -3.50 -12.49 -20.77
C THR A 17 -2.61 -11.88 -21.84
N TYR A 18 -3.18 -11.55 -23.02
CA TYR A 18 -2.45 -10.91 -24.11
C TYR A 18 -1.79 -9.59 -23.66
N PHE A 19 -2.56 -8.70 -23.02
CA PHE A 19 -2.06 -7.40 -22.63
C PHE A 19 -1.00 -7.50 -21.52
N LEU A 20 -1.18 -8.39 -20.54
CA LEU A 20 -0.21 -8.60 -19.47
C LEU A 20 1.07 -9.26 -19.98
N SER A 21 0.96 -10.28 -20.84
CA SER A 21 2.12 -10.95 -21.45
C SER A 21 2.95 -10.00 -22.32
N LYS A 22 2.31 -9.08 -23.03
CA LYS A 22 2.98 -8.03 -23.83
C LYS A 22 3.84 -7.10 -22.99
N GLU A 23 3.52 -6.93 -21.70
CA GLU A 23 4.28 -6.16 -20.74
C GLU A 23 5.39 -6.97 -20.04
N GLY A 24 5.56 -8.25 -20.43
CA GLY A 24 6.61 -9.13 -19.94
C GLY A 24 6.27 -9.88 -18.66
N TYR A 25 4.98 -9.94 -18.27
CA TYR A 25 4.53 -10.77 -17.15
C TYR A 25 4.34 -12.24 -17.60
N GLU A 26 4.67 -13.17 -16.71
CA GLU A 26 4.24 -14.56 -16.84
C GLU A 26 2.80 -14.67 -16.37
N VAL A 27 1.90 -15.21 -17.19
CA VAL A 27 0.48 -15.28 -16.88
C VAL A 27 0.01 -16.72 -16.90
N ASP A 28 -0.51 -17.19 -15.76
CA ASP A 28 -1.26 -18.44 -15.67
C ASP A 28 -2.77 -18.11 -15.72
N GLN A 29 -3.57 -19.03 -16.24
CA GLN A 29 -5.01 -18.89 -16.42
C GLN A 29 -5.75 -19.97 -15.64
N ALA A 30 -6.88 -19.62 -15.03
CA ALA A 30 -7.84 -20.51 -14.42
C ALA A 30 -9.25 -20.16 -14.87
N ASP A 31 -10.09 -21.17 -15.09
CA ASP A 31 -11.46 -21.00 -15.58
C ASP A 31 -12.47 -20.90 -14.43
N ASP A 32 -12.05 -21.25 -13.23
CA ASP A 32 -12.86 -21.10 -12.02
C ASP A 32 -12.01 -20.88 -10.77
N GLY A 33 -12.67 -20.58 -9.66
CA GLY A 33 -11.98 -20.29 -8.40
C GLY A 33 -11.27 -21.52 -7.81
N LEU A 34 -11.74 -22.74 -8.03
CA LEU A 34 -11.09 -23.95 -7.49
C LEU A 34 -9.76 -24.25 -8.22
N GLU A 35 -9.77 -24.09 -9.54
CA GLU A 35 -8.55 -24.20 -10.34
C GLU A 35 -7.57 -23.07 -9.96
N GLY A 36 -8.07 -21.87 -9.75
CA GLY A 36 -7.26 -20.74 -9.28
C GLY A 36 -6.55 -21.03 -7.95
N LEU A 37 -7.26 -21.58 -6.95
CA LEU A 37 -6.65 -21.99 -5.69
C LEU A 37 -5.58 -23.09 -5.88
N ARG A 38 -5.82 -24.04 -6.76
CA ARG A 38 -4.85 -25.09 -7.07
C ARG A 38 -3.56 -24.49 -7.64
N LEU A 39 -3.67 -23.57 -8.60
CA LEU A 39 -2.52 -22.92 -9.21
C LEU A 39 -1.75 -22.05 -8.22
N LEU A 40 -2.42 -21.38 -7.28
CA LEU A 40 -1.74 -20.60 -6.22
C LEU A 40 -0.90 -21.49 -5.31
N LYS A 41 -1.36 -22.71 -4.99
CA LYS A 41 -0.58 -23.68 -4.20
C LYS A 41 0.63 -24.22 -4.94
N GLU A 42 0.49 -24.46 -6.24
CA GLU A 42 1.55 -25.07 -7.06
C GLU A 42 2.63 -24.07 -7.46
N LYS A 43 2.26 -22.81 -7.61
CA LYS A 43 3.13 -21.75 -8.11
C LYS A 43 2.94 -20.48 -7.28
N GLN A 44 4.02 -19.79 -7.03
CA GLN A 44 3.95 -18.48 -6.37
C GLN A 44 3.53 -17.41 -7.38
N HIS A 45 2.38 -16.76 -7.13
CA HIS A 45 1.92 -15.64 -7.89
C HIS A 45 2.01 -14.38 -7.03
N SER A 46 2.45 -13.27 -7.63
CA SER A 46 2.53 -11.97 -6.94
C SER A 46 1.21 -11.20 -7.03
N LEU A 47 0.36 -11.52 -8.03
CA LEU A 47 -0.91 -10.84 -8.24
C LEU A 47 -1.94 -11.78 -8.85
N VAL A 48 -3.21 -11.59 -8.46
CA VAL A 48 -4.37 -12.27 -9.02
C VAL A 48 -5.29 -11.23 -9.65
N VAL A 49 -5.67 -11.41 -10.91
CA VAL A 49 -6.80 -10.73 -11.54
C VAL A 49 -7.99 -11.69 -11.46
N LEU A 50 -9.06 -11.31 -10.78
CA LEU A 50 -10.11 -12.20 -10.32
C LEU A 50 -11.48 -11.68 -10.72
N ASP A 51 -12.26 -12.46 -11.49
CA ASP A 51 -13.68 -12.17 -11.63
C ASP A 51 -14.45 -12.48 -10.35
N LEU A 52 -15.42 -11.65 -10.03
CA LEU A 52 -16.35 -11.89 -8.92
C LEU A 52 -17.35 -13.00 -9.21
N MET A 53 -17.79 -13.11 -10.46
CA MET A 53 -18.90 -13.97 -10.89
C MET A 53 -18.41 -15.29 -11.47
N LEU A 54 -17.60 -16.03 -10.71
CA LEU A 54 -17.05 -17.30 -11.14
C LEU A 54 -17.97 -18.48 -10.82
N PRO A 55 -17.96 -19.53 -11.63
CA PRO A 55 -18.58 -20.80 -11.28
C PRO A 55 -17.79 -21.51 -10.16
N ASN A 56 -18.46 -22.47 -9.50
CA ASN A 56 -17.95 -23.32 -8.43
C ASN A 56 -17.52 -22.58 -7.15
N LEU A 57 -16.64 -21.58 -7.24
CA LEU A 57 -16.19 -20.76 -6.14
C LEU A 57 -16.12 -19.29 -6.59
N ASP A 58 -17.02 -18.47 -6.06
CA ASP A 58 -17.08 -17.03 -6.39
C ASP A 58 -15.86 -16.27 -5.88
N GLY A 59 -15.61 -15.09 -6.50
CA GLY A 59 -14.41 -14.29 -6.22
C GLY A 59 -14.33 -13.78 -4.79
N LYS A 60 -15.46 -13.53 -4.11
CA LYS A 60 -15.45 -13.11 -2.70
C LYS A 60 -14.96 -14.23 -1.79
N ASN A 61 -15.48 -15.45 -1.95
CA ASN A 61 -15.05 -16.61 -1.18
C ASN A 61 -13.61 -17.03 -1.51
N PHE A 62 -13.21 -16.95 -2.79
CA PHE A 62 -11.83 -17.13 -3.20
C PHE A 62 -10.89 -16.19 -2.43
N THR A 63 -11.20 -14.89 -2.39
CA THR A 63 -10.38 -13.89 -1.70
C THR A 63 -10.28 -14.15 -0.21
N LYS A 64 -11.42 -14.50 0.46
CA LYS A 64 -11.42 -14.88 1.89
C LYS A 64 -10.48 -16.04 2.17
N ILE A 65 -10.49 -17.07 1.33
CA ILE A 65 -9.62 -18.24 1.48
C ILE A 65 -8.15 -17.85 1.31
N VAL A 66 -7.81 -17.14 0.22
CA VAL A 66 -6.43 -16.75 -0.07
C VAL A 66 -5.85 -15.84 1.01
N LYS A 67 -6.58 -14.80 1.40
CA LYS A 67 -6.13 -13.86 2.45
C LYS A 67 -6.17 -14.46 3.86
N GLY A 68 -7.04 -15.43 4.10
CA GLY A 68 -7.14 -16.12 5.39
C GLY A 68 -6.06 -17.17 5.64
N ILE A 69 -5.45 -17.73 4.60
CA ILE A 69 -4.46 -18.82 4.70
C ILE A 69 -3.21 -18.48 3.88
N SER A 70 -2.58 -17.34 4.22
CA SER A 70 -1.38 -16.85 3.52
C SER A 70 -0.19 -17.84 3.53
N SER A 71 -0.10 -18.70 4.55
CA SER A 71 0.90 -19.76 4.61
C SER A 71 0.78 -20.81 3.51
N GLU A 72 -0.41 -20.96 2.92
CA GLU A 72 -0.71 -21.96 1.88
C GLU A 72 -0.73 -21.35 0.48
N TYR A 73 -1.27 -20.13 0.35
CA TYR A 73 -1.50 -19.48 -0.93
C TYR A 73 -0.55 -18.32 -1.22
N GLY A 74 0.33 -17.96 -0.29
CA GLY A 74 1.06 -16.70 -0.31
C GLY A 74 0.16 -15.52 0.07
N ASP A 75 0.62 -14.31 -0.19
CA ASP A 75 -0.16 -13.09 -0.04
C ASP A 75 -0.15 -12.28 -1.35
N PRO A 76 -0.71 -12.82 -2.44
CA PRO A 76 -0.77 -12.10 -3.69
C PRO A 76 -1.69 -10.88 -3.58
N ALA A 77 -1.34 -9.78 -4.26
CA ALA A 77 -2.28 -8.69 -4.46
C ALA A 77 -3.47 -9.18 -5.30
N ILE A 78 -4.69 -8.73 -4.99
CA ILE A 78 -5.91 -9.16 -5.69
C ILE A 78 -6.60 -7.94 -6.30
N ILE A 79 -6.71 -7.93 -7.63
CA ILE A 79 -7.53 -6.99 -8.39
C ILE A 79 -8.82 -7.70 -8.78
N MET A 80 -9.95 -7.26 -8.23
CA MET A 80 -11.26 -7.83 -8.58
C MET A 80 -11.86 -7.16 -9.81
N LEU A 81 -12.38 -7.96 -10.74
CA LEU A 81 -13.20 -7.53 -11.86
C LEU A 81 -14.67 -7.73 -11.51
N THR A 82 -15.52 -6.74 -11.75
CA THR A 82 -16.95 -6.83 -11.40
C THR A 82 -17.84 -6.19 -12.43
N ALA A 83 -18.96 -6.85 -12.75
CA ALA A 83 -20.07 -6.26 -13.50
C ALA A 83 -20.99 -5.39 -12.63
N LYS A 84 -20.88 -5.50 -11.29
CA LYS A 84 -21.75 -4.82 -10.34
C LYS A 84 -21.36 -3.36 -10.17
N THR A 85 -22.37 -2.51 -10.04
CA THR A 85 -22.24 -1.05 -10.00
C THR A 85 -22.52 -0.46 -8.62
N GLU A 86 -22.97 -1.28 -7.66
CA GLU A 86 -23.36 -0.79 -6.34
C GLU A 86 -22.14 -0.57 -5.46
N ILE A 87 -22.08 0.58 -4.82
CA ILE A 87 -21.00 0.99 -3.93
C ILE A 87 -20.83 -0.02 -2.78
N GLU A 88 -21.92 -0.65 -2.35
CA GLU A 88 -21.95 -1.66 -1.29
C GLU A 88 -21.13 -2.91 -1.65
N ASP A 89 -21.19 -3.39 -2.89
CA ASP A 89 -20.39 -4.54 -3.35
C ASP A 89 -18.89 -4.23 -3.39
N VAL A 90 -18.53 -2.99 -3.74
CA VAL A 90 -17.12 -2.52 -3.73
C VAL A 90 -16.59 -2.41 -2.31
N LEU A 91 -17.38 -1.84 -1.40
CA LEU A 91 -17.00 -1.68 0.01
C LEU A 91 -16.84 -3.06 0.68
N GLU A 92 -17.79 -3.97 0.47
CA GLU A 92 -17.70 -5.34 0.99
C GLU A 92 -16.45 -6.08 0.49
N GLY A 93 -16.09 -5.91 -0.79
CA GLY A 93 -14.90 -6.55 -1.35
C GLY A 93 -13.58 -6.01 -0.80
N LEU A 94 -13.50 -4.70 -0.55
CA LEU A 94 -12.34 -4.09 0.11
C LEU A 94 -12.23 -4.56 1.57
N GLU A 95 -13.35 -4.73 2.28
CA GLU A 95 -13.38 -5.30 3.64
C GLU A 95 -12.90 -6.75 3.68
N ILE A 96 -13.14 -7.52 2.61
CA ILE A 96 -12.71 -8.92 2.47
C ILE A 96 -11.20 -9.04 2.20
N GLY A 97 -10.53 -7.95 1.82
CA GLY A 97 -9.08 -7.91 1.61
C GLY A 97 -8.63 -7.85 0.14
N ALA A 98 -9.52 -7.48 -0.79
CA ALA A 98 -9.08 -7.12 -2.13
C ALA A 98 -8.25 -5.83 -2.11
N ASP A 99 -7.23 -5.76 -2.94
CA ASP A 99 -6.29 -4.64 -2.98
C ASP A 99 -6.74 -3.55 -3.98
N ASP A 100 -7.51 -3.92 -5.02
CA ASP A 100 -8.11 -2.98 -6.00
C ASP A 100 -9.36 -3.59 -6.64
N TYR A 101 -10.16 -2.70 -7.26
CA TYR A 101 -11.41 -3.03 -7.96
C TYR A 101 -11.45 -2.39 -9.33
N MET A 102 -11.96 -3.14 -10.32
CA MET A 102 -12.19 -2.62 -11.65
C MET A 102 -13.53 -3.09 -12.21
N LYS A 103 -14.29 -2.14 -12.78
CA LYS A 103 -15.62 -2.42 -13.32
C LYS A 103 -15.52 -2.96 -14.75
N LYS A 104 -16.31 -3.99 -15.06
CA LYS A 104 -16.59 -4.44 -16.43
C LYS A 104 -17.72 -3.60 -17.06
N PRO A 105 -17.66 -3.21 -18.36
CA PRO A 105 -16.53 -3.41 -19.27
C PRO A 105 -15.38 -2.43 -18.97
N PHE A 106 -14.14 -2.85 -19.18
CA PHE A 106 -12.94 -2.08 -18.91
C PHE A 106 -12.00 -1.98 -20.11
N ASP A 107 -11.14 -0.98 -20.11
CA ASP A 107 -10.03 -0.90 -21.06
C ASP A 107 -8.84 -1.75 -20.52
N PRO A 108 -8.35 -2.75 -21.28
CA PRO A 108 -7.24 -3.59 -20.82
C PRO A 108 -5.98 -2.80 -20.48
N ARG A 109 -5.79 -1.62 -21.07
CA ARG A 109 -4.67 -0.73 -20.76
C ARG A 109 -4.79 -0.15 -19.34
N GLU A 110 -6.01 0.08 -18.85
CA GLU A 110 -6.24 0.50 -17.47
C GLU A 110 -5.83 -0.61 -16.52
N LEU A 111 -6.20 -1.87 -16.79
CA LEU A 111 -5.77 -3.01 -15.98
C LEU A 111 -4.24 -3.10 -15.92
N VAL A 112 -3.55 -2.97 -17.05
CA VAL A 112 -2.09 -2.95 -17.11
C VAL A 112 -1.49 -1.85 -16.20
N LEU A 113 -2.07 -0.65 -16.20
CA LEU A 113 -1.59 0.44 -15.35
C LEU A 113 -1.78 0.13 -13.85
N ARG A 114 -2.90 -0.49 -13.49
CA ARG A 114 -3.17 -0.93 -12.11
C ARG A 114 -2.18 -2.01 -11.67
N VAL A 115 -1.97 -3.04 -12.48
CA VAL A 115 -0.98 -4.10 -12.26
C VAL A 115 0.42 -3.51 -12.09
N LYS A 116 0.84 -2.59 -12.97
CA LYS A 116 2.14 -1.91 -12.86
C LYS A 116 2.30 -1.12 -11.55
N ARG A 117 1.21 -0.61 -11.00
CA ARG A 117 1.24 0.12 -9.71
C ARG A 117 1.64 -0.82 -8.58
N PHE A 118 1.04 -2.00 -8.47
CA PHE A 118 1.40 -2.99 -7.46
C PHE A 118 2.87 -3.39 -7.57
N PHE A 119 3.35 -3.71 -8.76
CA PHE A 119 4.75 -4.10 -8.95
C PHE A 119 5.76 -2.93 -8.82
N LYS A 120 5.32 -1.68 -8.99
CA LYS A 120 6.16 -0.52 -8.66
C LYS A 120 6.29 -0.33 -7.14
N GLU A 121 5.26 -0.65 -6.40
CA GLU A 121 5.30 -0.65 -4.94
C GLU A 121 6.19 -1.79 -4.42
N GLU A 122 6.09 -3.01 -4.95
CA GLU A 122 7.03 -4.10 -4.64
C GLU A 122 8.49 -3.77 -5.00
N LYS A 123 8.77 -3.18 -6.19
CA LYS A 123 10.12 -2.72 -6.53
C LYS A 123 10.62 -1.58 -5.63
N ARG A 124 9.70 -0.83 -5.00
CA ARG A 124 10.07 0.14 -3.97
C ARG A 124 10.38 -0.54 -2.63
N GLU A 125 9.84 -1.71 -2.35
CA GLU A 125 10.15 -2.50 -1.15
C GLU A 125 11.52 -3.18 -1.22
N GLU A 126 12.03 -3.55 -2.41
CA GLU A 126 13.42 -4.00 -2.58
C GLU A 126 14.46 -2.87 -2.52
N VAL A 127 14.07 -1.63 -2.71
CA VAL A 127 14.92 -0.50 -2.34
C VAL A 127 14.80 -0.34 -0.84
N LYS A 128 15.80 -0.81 -0.08
CA LYS A 128 15.95 -0.49 1.35
C LYS A 128 15.59 0.96 1.55
N ARG A 129 14.37 1.20 2.06
CA ARG A 129 13.87 2.56 2.31
C ARG A 129 14.60 3.12 3.51
N LYS A 130 15.84 3.54 3.27
CA LYS A 130 16.68 4.19 4.24
C LYS A 130 16.64 5.68 3.98
N TYR A 131 16.13 6.43 4.93
CA TYR A 131 16.10 7.88 4.87
C TYR A 131 17.10 8.43 5.87
N GLU A 132 17.92 9.36 5.44
CA GLU A 132 18.97 9.96 6.26
C GLU A 132 18.73 11.47 6.41
N PHE A 133 18.94 11.94 7.62
CA PHE A 133 18.94 13.36 7.96
C PHE A 133 19.92 13.60 9.10
N LEU A 134 21.09 14.19 8.79
CA LEU A 134 22.21 14.27 9.73
C LEU A 134 22.55 12.87 10.30
N ASP A 135 22.63 12.77 11.65
CA ASP A 135 22.89 11.51 12.35
C ASP A 135 21.65 10.61 12.54
N LEU A 136 20.51 11.01 11.95
CA LEU A 136 19.27 10.25 11.97
C LEU A 136 19.19 9.34 10.75
N VAL A 137 18.89 8.08 10.99
CA VAL A 137 18.64 7.06 9.95
C VAL A 137 17.30 6.38 10.22
N ILE A 138 16.40 6.43 9.25
CA ILE A 138 15.13 5.72 9.30
C ILE A 138 15.22 4.54 8.34
N GLU A 139 15.16 3.32 8.86
CA GLU A 139 15.03 2.08 8.08
C GLU A 139 13.55 1.71 8.05
N ASP A 140 12.84 2.18 7.02
CA ASP A 140 11.37 2.10 6.93
C ASP A 140 10.89 0.65 6.78
N ASP A 141 11.64 -0.17 6.04
CA ASP A 141 11.42 -1.60 5.89
C ASP A 141 11.46 -2.39 7.21
N LYS A 142 12.25 -1.90 8.18
CA LYS A 142 12.37 -2.49 9.52
C LYS A 142 11.58 -1.74 10.59
N HIS A 143 10.88 -0.67 10.19
CA HIS A 143 10.19 0.25 11.11
C HIS A 143 11.11 0.74 12.25
N ARG A 144 12.40 0.97 11.94
CA ARG A 144 13.46 1.24 12.88
C ARG A 144 14.07 2.63 12.67
N VAL A 145 14.34 3.30 13.78
CA VAL A 145 15.00 4.60 13.77
C VAL A 145 16.30 4.51 14.54
N LEU A 146 17.40 4.87 13.89
CA LEU A 146 18.71 5.00 14.50
C LEU A 146 19.08 6.48 14.62
N TYR A 147 19.56 6.89 15.77
CA TYR A 147 20.10 8.23 15.99
C TYR A 147 21.49 8.12 16.59
N LYS A 148 22.49 8.65 15.90
CA LYS A 148 23.93 8.48 16.24
C LYS A 148 24.37 7.01 16.35
N GLY A 149 23.75 6.14 15.57
CA GLY A 149 23.99 4.71 15.55
C GLY A 149 23.26 3.89 16.61
N GLU A 150 22.56 4.53 17.55
CA GLU A 150 21.75 3.87 18.56
C GLU A 150 20.28 3.83 18.16
N GLU A 151 19.61 2.71 18.42
CA GLU A 151 18.19 2.54 18.14
C GLU A 151 17.34 3.31 19.16
N ILE A 152 16.40 4.11 18.67
CA ILE A 152 15.46 4.86 19.49
C ILE A 152 14.05 4.38 19.25
N ASP A 153 13.33 4.07 20.33
CA ASP A 153 11.95 3.66 20.29
C ASP A 153 11.01 4.85 20.05
N PHE A 154 10.16 4.70 19.04
CA PHE A 154 9.09 5.62 18.73
C PHE A 154 7.74 4.91 18.77
N SER A 155 6.72 5.55 19.32
CA SER A 155 5.35 5.11 19.09
C SER A 155 5.01 5.25 17.61
N LYS A 156 4.03 4.48 17.12
CA LYS A 156 3.62 4.54 15.70
C LYS A 156 3.37 5.97 15.21
N LYS A 157 2.69 6.80 16.00
CA LYS A 157 2.39 8.20 15.62
C LYS A 157 3.62 9.12 15.61
N GLU A 158 4.55 8.90 16.52
CA GLU A 158 5.83 9.62 16.52
C GLU A 158 6.66 9.23 15.30
N TYR A 159 6.73 7.92 14.98
CA TYR A 159 7.41 7.41 13.81
C TYR A 159 6.81 7.98 12.52
N ASP A 160 5.49 7.88 12.34
CA ASP A 160 4.78 8.39 11.16
C ASP A 160 5.03 9.90 10.96
N LEU A 161 5.05 10.67 12.06
CA LEU A 161 5.32 12.11 12.02
C LEU A 161 6.78 12.41 11.65
N LEU A 162 7.74 11.68 12.23
CA LEU A 162 9.15 11.84 11.91
C LEU A 162 9.42 11.51 10.44
N LEU A 163 8.91 10.38 9.96
CA LEU A 163 9.03 9.96 8.56
C LEU A 163 8.40 11.00 7.61
N LEU A 164 7.22 11.51 7.95
CA LEU A 164 6.55 12.55 7.16
C LEU A 164 7.41 13.81 7.03
N LEU A 165 8.04 14.26 8.12
CA LEU A 165 8.93 15.42 8.11
C LEU A 165 10.19 15.17 7.27
N VAL A 166 10.81 14.00 7.41
CA VAL A 166 12.04 13.64 6.67
C VAL A 166 11.76 13.51 5.17
N LEU A 167 10.64 12.92 4.77
CA LEU A 167 10.23 12.80 3.37
C LEU A 167 9.91 14.14 2.71
N ASN A 168 9.57 15.16 3.50
CA ASN A 168 9.20 16.48 3.02
C ASN A 168 10.20 17.55 3.50
N LYS A 169 11.50 17.21 3.55
CA LYS A 169 12.56 18.16 3.93
C LYS A 169 12.42 19.49 3.17
N ASN A 170 12.63 20.58 3.88
CA ASN A 170 12.56 21.95 3.36
C ASN A 170 11.16 22.43 2.89
N LEU A 171 10.12 21.60 3.02
CA LEU A 171 8.74 21.98 2.73
C LEU A 171 7.97 22.24 4.01
N VAL A 172 7.08 23.23 3.99
CA VAL A 172 6.16 23.49 5.10
C VAL A 172 4.97 22.54 5.00
N ILE A 173 4.71 21.79 6.06
CA ILE A 173 3.56 20.90 6.18
C ILE A 173 2.57 21.54 7.17
N THR A 174 1.34 21.79 6.73
CA THR A 174 0.31 22.38 7.59
C THR A 174 -0.13 21.38 8.65
N ARG A 175 -0.60 21.89 9.82
CA ARG A 175 -1.16 21.04 10.89
C ARG A 175 -2.29 20.15 10.39
N GLU A 176 -3.16 20.69 9.57
CA GLU A 176 -4.27 19.98 8.94
C GLU A 176 -3.77 18.78 8.09
N LYS A 177 -2.78 19.01 7.22
CA LYS A 177 -2.17 17.93 6.44
C LYS A 177 -1.50 16.86 7.30
N ILE A 178 -0.87 17.26 8.41
CA ILE A 178 -0.26 16.31 9.36
C ILE A 178 -1.36 15.48 10.03
N LEU A 179 -2.44 16.13 10.51
CA LEU A 179 -3.58 15.45 11.11
C LEU A 179 -4.20 14.44 10.12
N ASP A 180 -4.50 14.88 8.92
CA ASP A 180 -5.09 14.04 7.87
C ASP A 180 -4.26 12.80 7.57
N LYS A 181 -2.94 12.98 7.38
CA LYS A 181 -2.05 11.87 7.00
C LYS A 181 -1.82 10.86 8.13
N ILE A 182 -1.70 11.34 9.36
CA ILE A 182 -1.27 10.51 10.50
C ILE A 182 -2.46 10.02 11.32
N TRP A 183 -3.51 10.84 11.47
CA TRP A 183 -4.67 10.49 12.30
C TRP A 183 -5.92 10.12 11.52
N LYS A 184 -5.89 10.17 10.16
CA LYS A 184 -6.99 9.75 9.27
C LYS A 184 -8.35 10.31 9.75
N SER A 185 -8.50 11.63 9.74
CA SER A 185 -9.76 12.37 9.97
C SER A 185 -10.67 11.93 11.13
N ASN A 186 -10.11 11.47 12.26
CA ASN A 186 -10.89 11.42 13.48
C ASN A 186 -11.06 12.85 14.01
N TYR A 187 -12.18 13.47 13.72
CA TYR A 187 -12.57 14.87 13.98
C TYR A 187 -12.48 15.34 15.45
N TYR A 188 -12.00 14.52 16.37
CA TYR A 188 -11.88 14.84 17.80
C TYR A 188 -10.47 15.18 18.28
N THR A 189 -9.46 15.13 17.42
CA THR A 189 -8.10 15.53 17.76
C THR A 189 -7.88 16.97 17.33
N GLY A 190 -7.94 17.91 18.28
CA GLY A 190 -7.70 19.34 18.00
C GLY A 190 -6.27 19.63 17.52
N ASP A 191 -6.04 20.84 16.97
CA ASP A 191 -4.75 21.31 16.44
C ASP A 191 -3.57 21.13 17.40
N ARG A 192 -3.81 21.11 18.70
CA ARG A 192 -2.79 20.88 19.75
C ARG A 192 -2.18 19.50 19.75
N THR A 193 -2.85 18.50 19.14
CA THR A 193 -2.32 17.13 19.07
C THR A 193 -0.99 17.08 18.31
N VAL A 194 -0.90 17.77 17.18
CA VAL A 194 0.35 17.82 16.39
C VAL A 194 1.47 18.46 17.19
N ASP A 195 1.18 19.57 17.89
CA ASP A 195 2.17 20.31 18.67
C ASP A 195 2.77 19.45 19.81
N VAL A 196 1.95 18.60 20.44
CA VAL A 196 2.40 17.63 21.47
C VAL A 196 3.37 16.60 20.88
N TYR A 197 3.06 16.06 19.71
CA TYR A 197 3.93 15.06 19.08
C TYR A 197 5.21 15.68 18.52
N ILE A 198 5.17 16.92 18.04
CA ILE A 198 6.37 17.68 17.68
C ILE A 198 7.27 17.90 18.93
N SER A 199 6.68 18.23 20.09
CA SER A 199 7.45 18.35 21.35
C SER A 199 8.13 17.03 21.67
N LYS A 200 7.41 15.90 21.64
CA LYS A 200 7.99 14.58 21.91
C LYS A 200 9.13 14.21 20.95
N LEU A 201 9.02 14.56 19.65
CA LEU A 201 10.11 14.35 18.69
C LEU A 201 11.35 15.20 19.07
N ARG A 202 11.14 16.45 19.45
CA ARG A 202 12.24 17.34 19.90
C ARG A 202 12.94 16.84 21.14
N ASP A 203 12.17 16.30 22.09
CA ASP A 203 12.72 15.73 23.32
C ASP A 203 13.56 14.47 23.05
N LYS A 204 13.11 13.61 22.13
CA LYS A 204 13.82 12.38 21.74
C LYS A 204 15.03 12.64 20.83
N LEU A 205 15.02 13.73 20.07
CA LEU A 205 16.03 14.08 19.08
C LEU A 205 16.57 15.51 19.32
N PRO A 206 17.33 15.75 20.40
CA PRO A 206 17.68 17.11 20.84
C PRO A 206 18.41 17.94 19.78
N GLU A 207 19.40 17.35 19.07
CA GLU A 207 20.18 18.08 18.06
C GLU A 207 19.38 18.28 16.76
N ILE A 208 18.43 17.38 16.46
CA ILE A 208 17.52 17.54 15.32
C ILE A 208 16.40 18.54 15.64
N SER A 209 16.11 18.76 16.92
CA SER A 209 15.11 19.70 17.41
C SER A 209 15.25 21.09 16.79
N GLU A 210 16.49 21.59 16.65
CA GLU A 210 16.74 22.91 16.07
C GLU A 210 16.39 22.99 14.57
N TYR A 211 16.32 21.86 13.86
CA TYR A 211 15.96 21.77 12.45
C TYR A 211 14.45 21.63 12.25
N ILE A 212 13.70 21.23 13.26
CA ILE A 212 12.23 21.21 13.23
C ILE A 212 11.71 22.60 13.51
N LYS A 213 11.47 23.41 12.46
CA LYS A 213 11.00 24.78 12.56
C LYS A 213 9.49 24.83 12.70
N THR A 214 9.01 25.68 13.62
CA THR A 214 7.61 26.04 13.75
C THR A 214 7.30 27.25 12.87
N ILE A 215 6.40 27.08 11.91
CA ILE A 215 5.87 28.19 11.11
C ILE A 215 4.57 28.65 11.76
N LYS A 216 4.64 29.80 12.45
CA LYS A 216 3.51 30.32 13.25
C LYS A 216 2.23 30.42 12.42
N GLY A 217 1.12 29.87 12.95
CA GLY A 217 -0.19 29.89 12.29
C GLY A 217 -0.34 28.92 11.12
N VAL A 218 0.74 28.22 10.69
CA VAL A 218 0.71 27.34 9.51
C VAL A 218 0.98 25.88 9.88
N GLY A 219 2.17 25.56 10.39
CA GLY A 219 2.58 24.18 10.63
C GLY A 219 4.06 24.04 10.95
N TYR A 220 4.67 22.99 10.40
CA TYR A 220 6.04 22.61 10.69
C TYR A 220 6.87 22.33 9.43
N LYS A 221 8.17 22.49 9.54
CA LYS A 221 9.14 22.24 8.49
C LYS A 221 10.40 21.61 9.09
N LEU A 222 10.90 20.53 8.51
CA LEU A 222 12.25 20.05 8.76
C LEU A 222 13.21 20.77 7.81
N GLU A 223 14.08 21.62 8.33
CA GLU A 223 14.96 22.49 7.53
C GLU A 223 16.39 21.97 7.56
N GLU A 224 16.92 21.66 6.38
CA GLU A 224 18.33 21.32 6.20
C GLU A 224 19.11 22.61 6.05
N LYS A 225 20.05 22.90 6.99
CA LYS A 225 20.97 24.03 6.83
C LYS A 225 21.90 23.74 5.64
N ARG A 226 21.96 24.66 4.71
CA ARG A 226 22.95 24.64 3.63
C ARG A 226 24.36 24.91 4.15
#